data_d0e18758218263a8b387f254c14fdb36
#
_entry.id   d0e18758218263a8b387f254c14fdb36
#
_cell.length_a   1.000
_cell.length_b   1.000
_cell.length_c   1.000
_cell.angle_alpha   90.00
_cell.angle_beta   90.00
_cell.angle_gamma   90.00
#
_symmetry.space_group_name_H-M   'P 1'
#
loop_
_entity.id
_entity.type
_entity.pdbx_description
1 polymer ?
#
loop_
_entity_poly.entity_id
_entity_poly.type
_entity_poly.pdbx_seq_one_letter_code
_entity_poly.pdbx_strand_id
1 'polypeptide(L)'
;MVFTDSIEENTSITELIDHIARNIPDAKEKIKGFVHETPLVSMATLSDIVGKQVYLKLENLQKTGAYKARGATYKIRKLIEKGKIRGVVAASSGNHAQAVAYAAKVNNLPAIIVMPETASATKVQATRSYGAGVILYGTIYDEAYRKALEIAQEKDYEFIHPFDDPDIIAGQGTIGLEILDKLPDVKEVIVPIGGGGLISGIAIALKKYNPSIKVIGVQPREAASMKYLLEGKLSEYIPRLSIADGVVVKKPGNITSRIVAELVDDIIVVDEEDISNAVFFLLERGKIIAEGAGALTVAALLSKSYIPEDEPIVAIISGGNIDPTLLSRIIVHELAKDGRLVVIRGVVDDRPGVLHDIIEVLAQYRLNIVDIKHDRVSPHLLPTKASLELVFEASAPELVDKALNELRRRGYWFKKRSF
;
A
#
# COMPACT_ATOMS: atom_id res chain seq x y z
N MET A 1 6.24 28.39 -14.31
CA MET A 1 7.62 27.95 -14.01
C MET A 1 7.73 27.98 -12.50
N VAL A 2 7.37 26.90 -11.81
CA VAL A 2 7.38 26.81 -10.34
C VAL A 2 8.77 26.35 -9.96
N PHE A 3 9.49 27.22 -9.26
CA PHE A 3 10.89 27.07 -8.86
C PHE A 3 11.05 25.93 -7.86
N THR A 4 11.49 24.77 -8.31
CA THR A 4 12.41 23.96 -7.50
C THR A 4 13.73 24.71 -7.52
N ASP A 5 14.33 25.02 -6.35
CA ASP A 5 15.67 25.60 -6.27
C ASP A 5 16.58 24.87 -7.25
N SER A 6 17.10 25.59 -8.21
CA SER A 6 17.80 25.20 -9.42
C SER A 6 18.82 24.07 -9.21
N ILE A 7 18.34 22.84 -9.22
CA ILE A 7 19.12 21.75 -9.78
C ILE A 7 18.88 21.90 -11.27
N GLU A 8 19.83 22.52 -11.98
CA GLU A 8 19.76 22.69 -13.42
C GLU A 8 19.50 21.33 -14.07
N GLU A 9 18.73 21.30 -15.17
CA GLU A 9 18.49 20.07 -15.95
C GLU A 9 19.80 19.36 -16.34
N ASN A 10 20.93 20.06 -16.31
CA ASN A 10 22.26 19.60 -16.60
C ASN A 10 23.09 19.07 -15.39
N THR A 11 22.53 19.06 -14.17
CA THR A 11 23.26 18.52 -13.01
C THR A 11 23.55 17.03 -13.22
N SER A 12 24.80 16.62 -13.05
CA SER A 12 25.19 15.20 -13.16
C SER A 12 24.44 14.37 -12.10
N ILE A 13 24.15 13.11 -12.42
CA ILE A 13 23.45 12.22 -11.47
C ILE A 13 24.25 12.04 -10.17
N THR A 14 25.58 12.00 -10.26
CA THR A 14 26.47 11.87 -9.11
C THR A 14 26.37 13.10 -8.19
N GLU A 15 26.40 14.32 -8.75
CA GLU A 15 26.26 15.55 -7.96
C GLU A 15 24.89 15.64 -7.27
N LEU A 16 23.82 15.21 -7.96
CA LEU A 16 22.48 15.16 -7.42
C LEU A 16 22.40 14.17 -6.23
N ILE A 17 22.92 12.96 -6.41
CA ILE A 17 22.97 11.92 -5.35
C ILE A 17 23.79 12.45 -4.16
N ASP A 18 24.94 13.07 -4.39
CA ASP A 18 25.81 13.61 -3.34
C ASP A 18 25.15 14.78 -2.60
N HIS A 19 24.41 15.63 -3.32
CA HIS A 19 23.63 16.69 -2.70
C HIS A 19 22.54 16.14 -1.77
N ILE A 20 21.76 15.17 -2.23
CA ILE A 20 20.71 14.54 -1.41
C ILE A 20 21.34 13.80 -0.23
N ALA A 21 22.41 13.02 -0.45
CA ALA A 21 23.10 12.26 0.59
C ALA A 21 23.55 13.14 1.77
N ARG A 22 24.10 14.33 1.48
CA ARG A 22 24.51 15.30 2.51
C ARG A 22 23.33 15.84 3.33
N ASN A 23 22.13 15.87 2.73
CA ASN A 23 20.94 16.37 3.40
C ASN A 23 20.21 15.30 4.25
N ILE A 24 20.49 14.00 4.08
CA ILE A 24 19.79 12.92 4.83
C ILE A 24 20.06 12.99 6.33
N PRO A 25 21.33 13.18 6.82
CA PRO A 25 21.59 13.36 8.25
C PRO A 25 20.92 14.63 8.82
N ASP A 26 20.96 15.75 8.08
CA ASP A 26 20.26 16.98 8.46
C ASP A 26 18.74 16.75 8.54
N ALA A 27 18.17 15.98 7.61
CA ALA A 27 16.76 15.59 7.65
C ALA A 27 16.44 14.79 8.91
N LYS A 28 17.28 13.83 9.29
CA LYS A 28 17.08 13.02 10.51
C LYS A 28 17.00 13.89 11.77
N GLU A 29 17.89 14.86 11.90
CA GLU A 29 17.85 15.79 13.02
C GLU A 29 16.64 16.74 13.01
N LYS A 30 16.32 17.29 11.84
CA LYS A 30 15.24 18.28 11.71
C LYS A 30 13.84 17.69 11.89
N ILE A 31 13.63 16.41 11.54
CA ILE A 31 12.32 15.76 11.73
C ILE A 31 12.17 15.09 13.10
N LYS A 32 13.24 15.02 13.88
CA LYS A 32 13.24 14.44 15.23
C LYS A 32 12.18 15.10 16.13
N GLY A 33 11.38 14.28 16.80
CA GLY A 33 10.25 14.74 17.60
C GLY A 33 8.96 15.07 16.84
N PHE A 34 9.03 15.25 15.52
CA PHE A 34 7.86 15.49 14.67
C PHE A 34 7.36 14.20 14.03
N VAL A 35 8.23 13.25 13.77
CA VAL A 35 7.92 11.92 13.22
C VAL A 35 8.39 10.83 14.16
N HIS A 36 7.90 9.62 13.98
CA HIS A 36 8.37 8.48 14.74
C HIS A 36 9.64 7.88 14.11
N GLU A 37 10.60 7.49 14.94
CA GLU A 37 11.53 6.43 14.57
C GLU A 37 10.76 5.11 14.64
N THR A 38 10.41 4.56 13.48
CA THR A 38 9.52 3.40 13.42
C THR A 38 10.25 2.10 13.77
N PRO A 39 9.52 1.09 14.28
CA PRO A 39 10.14 -0.18 14.61
C PRO A 39 10.75 -0.89 13.40
N LEU A 40 11.87 -1.58 13.65
CA LEU A 40 12.42 -2.63 12.81
C LEU A 40 12.26 -3.95 13.58
N VAL A 41 11.43 -4.86 13.09
CA VAL A 41 11.04 -6.08 13.81
C VAL A 41 11.32 -7.33 12.96
N SER A 42 11.85 -8.38 13.58
CA SER A 42 11.97 -9.68 12.92
C SER A 42 10.59 -10.32 12.78
N MET A 43 10.34 -10.99 11.65
CA MET A 43 9.11 -11.73 11.40
C MET A 43 9.43 -13.22 11.15
N ALA A 44 9.43 -14.02 12.21
CA ALA A 44 9.82 -15.42 12.18
C ALA A 44 9.03 -16.24 11.12
N THR A 45 7.70 -16.10 11.09
CA THR A 45 6.86 -16.83 10.11
C THR A 45 7.24 -16.52 8.67
N LEU A 46 7.55 -15.25 8.35
CA LEU A 46 7.99 -14.89 7.00
C LEU A 46 9.41 -15.38 6.74
N SER A 47 10.28 -15.32 7.74
CA SER A 47 11.65 -15.86 7.66
C SER A 47 11.65 -17.37 7.37
N ASP A 48 10.78 -18.13 8.03
CA ASP A 48 10.64 -19.58 7.81
C ASP A 48 10.16 -19.87 6.36
N ILE A 49 9.21 -19.10 5.83
CA ILE A 49 8.70 -19.27 4.47
C ILE A 49 9.77 -18.94 3.42
N VAL A 50 10.53 -17.85 3.66
CA VAL A 50 11.60 -17.37 2.75
C VAL A 50 12.87 -18.21 2.88
N GLY A 51 13.09 -18.84 4.04
CA GLY A 51 14.31 -19.58 4.38
C GLY A 51 15.50 -18.69 4.73
N LYS A 52 15.23 -17.40 5.07
CA LYS A 52 16.25 -16.37 5.40
C LYS A 52 15.69 -15.42 6.46
N GLN A 53 16.59 -14.73 7.18
CA GLN A 53 16.19 -13.73 8.18
C GLN A 53 15.52 -12.51 7.53
N VAL A 54 14.24 -12.31 7.79
CA VAL A 54 13.45 -11.17 7.30
C VAL A 54 13.03 -10.26 8.44
N TYR A 55 13.31 -8.99 8.29
CA TYR A 55 12.87 -7.91 9.17
C TYR A 55 11.88 -7.01 8.43
N LEU A 56 10.92 -6.45 9.15
CA LEU A 56 9.97 -5.47 8.66
C LEU A 56 10.27 -4.09 9.23
N LYS A 57 10.42 -3.09 8.38
CA LYS A 57 10.47 -1.68 8.77
C LYS A 57 9.06 -1.11 8.70
N LEU A 58 8.47 -0.79 9.85
CA LEU A 58 7.05 -0.54 10.01
C LEU A 58 6.66 0.94 9.83
N GLU A 59 6.75 1.47 8.61
CA GLU A 59 6.31 2.84 8.31
C GLU A 59 4.78 3.02 8.32
N ASN A 60 4.00 1.95 8.37
CA ASN A 60 2.57 1.98 8.68
C ASN A 60 2.28 2.50 10.10
N LEU A 61 3.26 2.47 11.00
CA LEU A 61 3.17 3.03 12.36
C LEU A 61 3.67 4.50 12.46
N GLN A 62 3.92 5.15 11.34
CA GLN A 62 4.30 6.56 11.29
C GLN A 62 3.13 7.47 11.67
N LYS A 63 3.38 8.73 12.04
CA LYS A 63 2.41 9.74 12.51
C LYS A 63 1.12 9.85 11.68
N THR A 64 1.22 9.69 10.37
CA THR A 64 0.05 9.74 9.46
C THR A 64 -0.27 8.36 8.89
N GLY A 65 0.20 7.29 9.51
CA GLY A 65 0.01 5.93 9.02
C GLY A 65 0.85 5.58 7.79
N ALA A 66 1.81 6.42 7.36
CA ALA A 66 2.68 6.17 6.22
C ALA A 66 3.97 7.00 6.27
N TYR A 67 5.01 6.53 5.60
CA TYR A 67 6.34 7.15 5.52
C TYR A 67 6.36 8.60 5.04
N LYS A 68 5.34 9.02 4.29
CA LYS A 68 5.26 10.34 3.64
C LYS A 68 5.44 11.51 4.61
N ALA A 69 5.10 11.33 5.89
CA ALA A 69 5.29 12.34 6.93
C ALA A 69 6.75 12.80 7.06
N ARG A 70 7.73 11.92 6.81
CA ARG A 70 9.17 12.24 6.91
C ARG A 70 9.58 13.31 5.92
N GLY A 71 9.41 13.06 4.63
CA GLY A 71 9.77 14.00 3.57
C GLY A 71 8.97 15.30 3.63
N ALA A 72 7.64 15.23 3.86
CA ALA A 72 6.81 16.42 3.98
C ALA A 72 7.25 17.31 5.15
N THR A 73 7.56 16.72 6.31
CA THR A 73 8.05 17.47 7.47
C THR A 73 9.40 18.11 7.19
N TYR A 74 10.35 17.35 6.62
CA TYR A 74 11.67 17.90 6.31
C TYR A 74 11.59 19.05 5.31
N LYS A 75 10.87 18.89 4.20
CA LYS A 75 10.69 19.93 3.19
C LYS A 75 10.12 21.20 3.78
N ILE A 76 9.04 21.12 4.55
CA ILE A 76 8.39 22.28 5.16
C ILE A 76 9.33 22.96 6.16
N ARG A 77 10.04 22.24 7.01
CA ARG A 77 11.01 22.83 7.96
C ARG A 77 12.14 23.54 7.25
N LYS A 78 12.65 22.96 6.16
CA LYS A 78 13.69 23.60 5.36
C LYS A 78 13.22 24.88 4.67
N LEU A 79 11.97 24.93 4.22
CA LEU A 79 11.35 26.15 3.67
C LEU A 79 11.19 27.23 4.74
N ILE A 80 10.79 26.87 5.97
CA ILE A 80 10.69 27.83 7.10
C ILE A 80 12.05 28.44 7.42
N GLU A 81 13.12 27.65 7.43
CA GLU A 81 14.48 28.16 7.69
C GLU A 81 14.96 29.17 6.61
N LYS A 82 14.50 29.01 5.39
CA LYS A 82 14.75 29.97 4.30
C LYS A 82 13.95 31.30 4.45
N GLY A 83 13.02 31.38 5.41
CA GLY A 83 12.39 32.62 5.86
C GLY A 83 11.30 33.20 4.97
N LYS A 84 10.73 32.45 4.00
CA LYS A 84 9.80 33.02 3.00
C LYS A 84 8.53 32.20 2.77
N ILE A 85 8.10 31.36 3.71
CA ILE A 85 6.92 30.51 3.50
C ILE A 85 5.67 31.12 4.15
N ARG A 86 4.61 31.36 3.37
CA ARG A 86 3.29 31.83 3.84
C ARG A 86 2.32 30.70 4.08
N GLY A 87 2.50 29.58 3.41
CA GLY A 87 1.67 28.38 3.49
C GLY A 87 2.12 27.35 2.47
N VAL A 88 1.45 26.21 2.48
CA VAL A 88 1.77 25.10 1.57
C VAL A 88 0.54 24.61 0.82
N VAL A 89 0.77 24.12 -0.39
CA VAL A 89 -0.26 23.47 -1.22
C VAL A 89 0.25 22.12 -1.69
N ALA A 90 -0.65 21.13 -1.74
CA ALA A 90 -0.36 19.85 -2.38
C ALA A 90 -1.57 19.33 -3.15
N ALA A 91 -1.31 18.49 -4.16
CA ALA A 91 -2.33 17.70 -4.85
C ALA A 91 -2.18 16.25 -4.45
N SER A 92 -3.15 15.69 -3.74
CA SER A 92 -3.19 14.25 -3.38
C SER A 92 -4.48 13.93 -2.65
N SER A 93 -5.02 12.73 -2.87
CA SER A 93 -6.13 12.17 -2.09
C SER A 93 -5.70 11.07 -1.10
N GLY A 94 -4.38 10.83 -0.96
CA GLY A 94 -3.85 9.72 -0.15
C GLY A 94 -2.87 10.17 0.94
N ASN A 95 -1.85 9.33 1.16
CA ASN A 95 -0.85 9.50 2.22
C ASN A 95 -0.09 10.83 2.16
N HIS A 96 0.15 11.37 0.95
CA HIS A 96 0.82 12.65 0.81
C HIS A 96 -0.04 13.83 1.29
N ALA A 97 -1.35 13.79 1.03
CA ALA A 97 -2.29 14.79 1.53
C ALA A 97 -2.23 14.93 3.05
N GLN A 98 -2.33 13.79 3.74
CA GLN A 98 -2.27 13.73 5.20
C GLN A 98 -0.90 14.14 5.73
N ALA A 99 0.18 13.72 5.07
CA ALA A 99 1.55 14.07 5.44
C ALA A 99 1.81 15.59 5.37
N VAL A 100 1.39 16.25 4.28
CA VAL A 100 1.53 17.71 4.14
C VAL A 100 0.65 18.44 5.15
N ALA A 101 -0.61 18.02 5.32
CA ALA A 101 -1.51 18.61 6.30
C ALA A 101 -0.95 18.50 7.74
N TYR A 102 -0.45 17.32 8.11
CA TYR A 102 0.20 17.08 9.40
C TYR A 102 1.45 17.97 9.58
N ALA A 103 2.36 17.94 8.60
CA ALA A 103 3.62 18.69 8.67
C ALA A 103 3.38 20.19 8.74
N ALA A 104 2.39 20.73 8.03
CA ALA A 104 1.98 22.11 8.13
C ALA A 104 1.42 22.45 9.53
N LYS A 105 0.52 21.60 10.05
CA LYS A 105 -0.08 21.77 11.39
C LYS A 105 0.97 21.88 12.50
N VAL A 106 1.93 20.95 12.53
CA VAL A 106 2.95 20.92 13.59
C VAL A 106 3.97 22.06 13.48
N ASN A 107 4.00 22.75 12.36
CA ASN A 107 4.81 23.94 12.10
C ASN A 107 3.99 25.25 12.07
N ASN A 108 2.70 25.20 12.47
CA ASN A 108 1.78 26.35 12.51
C ASN A 108 1.66 27.07 11.16
N LEU A 109 1.65 26.35 10.06
CA LEU A 109 1.47 26.87 8.70
C LEU A 109 0.10 26.56 8.14
N PRO A 110 -0.53 27.46 7.39
CA PRO A 110 -1.71 27.13 6.62
C PRO A 110 -1.38 26.15 5.49
N ALA A 111 -2.27 25.17 5.29
CA ALA A 111 -2.15 24.19 4.22
C ALA A 111 -3.45 24.08 3.42
N ILE A 112 -3.32 23.96 2.10
CA ILE A 112 -4.42 23.66 1.18
C ILE A 112 -4.09 22.39 0.43
N ILE A 113 -5.03 21.42 0.47
CA ILE A 113 -4.89 20.16 -0.26
C ILE A 113 -5.97 20.10 -1.33
N VAL A 114 -5.56 19.95 -2.58
CA VAL A 114 -6.48 19.77 -3.70
C VAL A 114 -6.62 18.29 -4.00
N MET A 115 -7.86 17.80 -4.05
CA MET A 115 -8.21 16.42 -4.31
C MET A 115 -9.20 16.34 -5.48
N PRO A 116 -9.17 15.27 -6.29
CA PRO A 116 -10.27 15.00 -7.21
C PRO A 116 -11.62 14.87 -6.47
N GLU A 117 -12.72 15.24 -7.12
CA GLU A 117 -14.09 15.11 -6.58
C GLU A 117 -14.46 13.66 -6.27
N THR A 118 -13.77 12.71 -6.91
CA THR A 118 -13.91 11.26 -6.68
C THR A 118 -13.23 10.76 -5.41
N ALA A 119 -12.53 11.62 -4.66
CA ALA A 119 -11.87 11.24 -3.41
C ALA A 119 -12.89 10.79 -2.36
N SER A 120 -12.60 9.68 -1.67
CA SER A 120 -13.51 9.15 -0.64
C SER A 120 -13.68 10.13 0.52
N ALA A 121 -14.88 10.19 1.09
CA ALA A 121 -15.20 11.05 2.23
C ALA A 121 -14.24 10.80 3.42
N THR A 122 -13.84 9.54 3.64
CA THR A 122 -12.88 9.14 4.68
C THR A 122 -11.53 9.84 4.49
N LYS A 123 -10.98 9.84 3.26
CA LYS A 123 -9.69 10.48 2.94
C LYS A 123 -9.75 12.00 3.08
N VAL A 124 -10.87 12.61 2.66
CA VAL A 124 -11.13 14.05 2.83
C VAL A 124 -11.18 14.41 4.32
N GLN A 125 -11.95 13.65 5.11
CA GLN A 125 -12.10 13.90 6.54
C GLN A 125 -10.79 13.70 7.31
N ALA A 126 -10.03 12.65 6.99
CA ALA A 126 -8.71 12.41 7.57
C ALA A 126 -7.76 13.59 7.34
N THR A 127 -7.73 14.14 6.12
CA THR A 127 -6.90 15.31 5.80
C THR A 127 -7.37 16.57 6.55
N ARG A 128 -8.68 16.82 6.61
CA ARG A 128 -9.24 17.95 7.36
C ARG A 128 -8.96 17.87 8.86
N SER A 129 -8.88 16.67 9.43
CA SER A 129 -8.58 16.48 10.86
C SER A 129 -7.19 17.00 11.26
N TYR A 130 -6.28 17.08 10.30
CA TYR A 130 -4.97 17.75 10.47
C TYR A 130 -5.03 19.27 10.30
N GLY A 131 -6.21 19.87 10.05
CA GLY A 131 -6.38 21.33 9.97
C GLY A 131 -6.16 21.92 8.60
N ALA A 132 -5.92 21.14 7.55
CA ALA A 132 -5.77 21.65 6.20
C ALA A 132 -7.13 22.00 5.56
N GLY A 133 -7.15 23.08 4.76
CA GLY A 133 -8.24 23.35 3.84
C GLY A 133 -8.23 22.32 2.71
N VAL A 134 -9.39 21.69 2.44
CA VAL A 134 -9.50 20.72 1.33
C VAL A 134 -10.40 21.29 0.25
N ILE A 135 -9.87 21.37 -0.98
CA ILE A 135 -10.58 21.77 -2.18
C ILE A 135 -10.77 20.54 -3.06
N LEU A 136 -12.02 20.22 -3.39
CA LEU A 136 -12.35 19.19 -4.36
C LEU A 136 -12.43 19.83 -5.74
N TYR A 137 -11.66 19.31 -6.70
CA TYR A 137 -11.58 19.89 -8.04
C TYR A 137 -11.19 18.86 -9.10
N GLY A 138 -12.00 18.78 -10.15
CA GLY A 138 -11.81 17.87 -11.25
C GLY A 138 -12.11 16.42 -10.91
N THR A 139 -11.99 15.55 -11.90
CA THR A 139 -12.31 14.11 -11.76
C THR A 139 -11.07 13.24 -11.68
N ILE A 140 -9.90 13.74 -12.12
CA ILE A 140 -8.62 13.03 -12.16
C ILE A 140 -7.53 13.81 -11.44
N TYR A 141 -6.47 13.11 -11.06
CA TYR A 141 -5.31 13.68 -10.37
C TYR A 141 -4.68 14.88 -11.13
N ASP A 142 -4.54 14.78 -12.45
CA ASP A 142 -3.88 15.82 -13.27
C ASP A 142 -4.63 17.17 -13.21
N GLU A 143 -5.94 17.15 -13.05
CA GLU A 143 -6.77 18.37 -12.89
C GLU A 143 -6.57 18.98 -11.50
N ALA A 144 -6.63 18.14 -10.45
CA ALA A 144 -6.35 18.58 -9.09
C ALA A 144 -4.91 19.14 -8.96
N TYR A 145 -3.94 18.52 -9.63
CA TYR A 145 -2.55 18.98 -9.65
C TYR A 145 -2.41 20.38 -10.27
N ARG A 146 -3.01 20.59 -11.46
CA ARG A 146 -2.98 21.94 -12.10
C ARG A 146 -3.63 22.97 -11.21
N LYS A 147 -4.77 22.67 -10.60
CA LYS A 147 -5.45 23.59 -9.66
C LYS A 147 -4.60 23.89 -8.42
N ALA A 148 -3.88 22.92 -7.90
CA ALA A 148 -2.95 23.14 -6.80
C ALA A 148 -1.82 24.11 -7.16
N LEU A 149 -1.28 24.03 -8.37
CA LEU A 149 -0.26 24.96 -8.86
C LEU A 149 -0.80 26.38 -9.04
N GLU A 150 -2.04 26.53 -9.54
CA GLU A 150 -2.72 27.84 -9.63
C GLU A 150 -2.86 28.48 -8.24
N ILE A 151 -3.35 27.70 -7.25
CA ILE A 151 -3.51 28.19 -5.87
C ILE A 151 -2.16 28.55 -5.25
N ALA A 152 -1.11 27.77 -5.51
CA ALA A 152 0.23 28.06 -5.03
C ALA A 152 0.69 29.44 -5.51
N GLN A 153 0.50 29.73 -6.80
CA GLN A 153 0.85 31.02 -7.40
C GLN A 153 -0.03 32.18 -6.88
N GLU A 154 -1.36 31.97 -6.80
CA GLU A 154 -2.30 33.01 -6.36
C GLU A 154 -2.07 33.44 -4.90
N LYS A 155 -1.73 32.49 -4.02
CA LYS A 155 -1.59 32.72 -2.58
C LYS A 155 -0.15 32.93 -2.13
N ASP A 156 0.82 32.81 -3.01
CA ASP A 156 2.24 32.79 -2.69
C ASP A 156 2.55 31.70 -1.66
N TYR A 157 2.01 30.49 -1.93
CA TYR A 157 2.22 29.27 -1.13
C TYR A 157 3.18 28.33 -1.86
N GLU A 158 3.96 27.56 -1.09
CA GLU A 158 4.87 26.57 -1.66
C GLU A 158 4.13 25.28 -2.04
N PHE A 159 4.34 24.82 -3.27
CA PHE A 159 3.83 23.52 -3.70
C PHE A 159 4.73 22.40 -3.19
N ILE A 160 4.16 21.44 -2.45
CA ILE A 160 4.89 20.29 -1.90
C ILE A 160 4.67 19.09 -2.82
N HIS A 161 5.72 18.75 -3.60
CA HIS A 161 5.68 17.63 -4.53
C HIS A 161 5.65 16.27 -3.80
N PRO A 162 4.87 15.26 -4.24
CA PRO A 162 4.70 14.02 -3.51
C PRO A 162 5.93 13.09 -3.48
N PHE A 163 6.92 13.26 -4.37
CA PHE A 163 8.10 12.39 -4.49
C PHE A 163 9.28 12.98 -5.25
N ASP A 164 9.08 13.83 -6.26
CA ASP A 164 10.14 14.30 -7.18
C ASP A 164 10.71 15.63 -6.71
N ASP A 165 11.29 15.63 -5.52
CA ASP A 165 11.91 16.79 -4.87
C ASP A 165 13.09 16.32 -4.01
N PRO A 166 14.30 16.92 -4.10
CA PRO A 166 15.48 16.48 -3.37
C PRO A 166 15.31 16.48 -1.85
N ASP A 167 14.57 17.44 -1.28
CA ASP A 167 14.34 17.51 0.15
C ASP A 167 13.33 16.45 0.59
N ILE A 168 12.29 16.18 -0.22
CA ILE A 168 11.37 15.06 0.02
C ILE A 168 12.15 13.73 0.01
N ILE A 169 13.01 13.51 -0.99
CA ILE A 169 13.83 12.30 -1.11
C ILE A 169 14.76 12.17 0.10
N ALA A 170 15.43 13.25 0.51
CA ALA A 170 16.30 13.24 1.68
C ALA A 170 15.54 12.88 2.98
N GLY A 171 14.35 13.43 3.17
CA GLY A 171 13.51 13.07 4.31
C GLY A 171 13.13 11.59 4.33
N GLN A 172 12.84 10.98 3.17
CA GLN A 172 12.58 9.53 3.06
C GLN A 172 13.85 8.71 3.31
N GLY A 173 15.02 9.21 2.95
CA GLY A 173 16.32 8.57 3.18
C GLY A 173 16.64 8.34 4.65
N THR A 174 15.99 9.06 5.57
CA THR A 174 16.15 8.84 7.01
C THR A 174 15.77 7.41 7.44
N ILE A 175 14.89 6.73 6.69
CA ILE A 175 14.55 5.32 6.90
C ILE A 175 15.78 4.43 6.72
N GLY A 176 16.58 4.69 5.68
CA GLY A 176 17.81 3.95 5.44
C GLY A 176 18.82 4.10 6.59
N LEU A 177 18.96 5.32 7.15
CA LEU A 177 19.81 5.52 8.34
C LEU A 177 19.28 4.76 9.57
N GLU A 178 17.96 4.76 9.81
CA GLU A 178 17.36 4.01 10.92
C GLU A 178 17.56 2.49 10.76
N ILE A 179 17.55 1.98 9.52
CA ILE A 179 17.86 0.57 9.25
C ILE A 179 19.32 0.28 9.60
N LEU A 180 20.27 1.08 9.10
CA LEU A 180 21.69 0.90 9.36
C LEU A 180 22.03 1.01 10.85
N ASP A 181 21.38 1.90 11.59
CA ASP A 181 21.59 2.04 13.04
C ASP A 181 21.18 0.78 13.83
N LYS A 182 20.13 0.04 13.35
CA LYS A 182 19.60 -1.12 14.06
C LYS A 182 20.08 -2.46 13.49
N LEU A 183 20.44 -2.49 12.22
CA LEU A 183 20.87 -3.68 11.49
C LEU A 183 22.02 -3.30 10.53
N PRO A 184 23.23 -3.01 11.06
CA PRO A 184 24.35 -2.53 10.25
C PRO A 184 24.88 -3.57 9.25
N ASP A 185 24.56 -4.84 9.44
CA ASP A 185 24.94 -5.96 8.57
C ASP A 185 23.89 -6.33 7.51
N VAL A 186 22.82 -5.50 7.35
CA VAL A 186 21.79 -5.69 6.33
C VAL A 186 22.38 -5.93 4.94
N LYS A 187 21.84 -6.91 4.22
CA LYS A 187 22.29 -7.28 2.87
C LYS A 187 21.36 -6.83 1.77
N GLU A 188 20.07 -6.96 2.01
CA GLU A 188 19.04 -6.65 1.02
C GLU A 188 17.91 -5.82 1.64
N VAL A 189 17.48 -4.77 0.93
CA VAL A 189 16.34 -3.94 1.34
C VAL A 189 15.34 -3.87 0.21
N ILE A 190 14.12 -4.33 0.47
CA ILE A 190 13.03 -4.39 -0.50
C ILE A 190 12.09 -3.22 -0.25
N VAL A 191 11.79 -2.43 -1.29
CA VAL A 191 11.10 -1.14 -1.17
C VAL A 191 9.98 -1.03 -2.20
N PRO A 192 8.75 -0.63 -1.84
CA PRO A 192 7.70 -0.38 -2.81
C PRO A 192 7.97 0.87 -3.64
N ILE A 193 7.65 0.82 -4.94
CA ILE A 193 7.84 1.94 -5.88
C ILE A 193 6.51 2.43 -6.41
N GLY A 194 6.21 3.72 -6.17
CA GLY A 194 5.28 4.50 -6.98
C GLY A 194 6.06 5.51 -7.83
N GLY A 195 6.06 6.78 -7.44
CA GLY A 195 6.86 7.82 -8.10
C GLY A 195 8.37 7.79 -7.84
N GLY A 196 8.87 6.89 -7.00
CA GLY A 196 10.31 6.65 -6.79
C GLY A 196 10.92 7.35 -5.57
N GLY A 197 10.24 8.29 -4.89
CA GLY A 197 10.87 9.09 -3.83
C GLY A 197 11.33 8.31 -2.60
N LEU A 198 10.59 7.25 -2.20
CA LEU A 198 10.95 6.40 -1.08
C LEU A 198 12.22 5.59 -1.36
N ILE A 199 12.21 4.84 -2.46
CA ILE A 199 13.33 3.98 -2.82
C ILE A 199 14.58 4.78 -3.14
N SER A 200 14.45 5.95 -3.79
CA SER A 200 15.57 6.87 -4.05
C SER A 200 16.27 7.30 -2.77
N GLY A 201 15.49 7.74 -1.76
CA GLY A 201 16.05 8.16 -0.49
C GLY A 201 16.73 7.02 0.28
N ILE A 202 16.08 5.85 0.35
CA ILE A 202 16.63 4.66 1.01
C ILE A 202 17.90 4.18 0.27
N ALA A 203 17.86 4.08 -1.07
CA ALA A 203 19.01 3.65 -1.86
C ALA A 203 20.23 4.57 -1.66
N ILE A 204 20.03 5.89 -1.69
CA ILE A 204 21.11 6.85 -1.44
C ILE A 204 21.71 6.62 -0.05
N ALA A 205 20.90 6.51 1.00
CA ALA A 205 21.39 6.31 2.36
C ALA A 205 22.20 5.00 2.48
N LEU A 206 21.66 3.90 1.96
CA LEU A 206 22.29 2.58 2.05
C LEU A 206 23.56 2.47 1.22
N LYS A 207 23.50 2.86 -0.06
CA LYS A 207 24.64 2.74 -1.00
C LYS A 207 25.80 3.68 -0.64
N LYS A 208 25.53 4.82 0.00
CA LYS A 208 26.59 5.68 0.55
C LYS A 208 27.29 5.08 1.76
N TYR A 209 26.59 4.28 2.57
CA TYR A 209 27.19 3.54 3.68
C TYR A 209 27.95 2.29 3.19
N ASN A 210 27.28 1.46 2.40
CA ASN A 210 27.86 0.25 1.84
C ASN A 210 27.24 -0.04 0.44
N PRO A 211 28.01 0.17 -0.64
CA PRO A 211 27.53 -0.07 -2.00
C PRO A 211 27.12 -1.51 -2.30
N SER A 212 27.54 -2.49 -1.48
CA SER A 212 27.17 -3.90 -1.67
C SER A 212 25.77 -4.25 -1.21
N ILE A 213 25.10 -3.38 -0.42
CA ILE A 213 23.71 -3.62 0.00
C ILE A 213 22.81 -3.58 -1.22
N LYS A 214 22.07 -4.65 -1.49
CA LYS A 214 21.09 -4.69 -2.59
C LYS A 214 19.83 -3.93 -2.22
N VAL A 215 19.35 -3.11 -3.15
CA VAL A 215 18.10 -2.38 -3.04
C VAL A 215 17.17 -2.83 -4.15
N ILE A 216 16.08 -3.49 -3.77
CA ILE A 216 15.12 -4.10 -4.69
C ILE A 216 13.81 -3.34 -4.67
N GLY A 217 13.37 -2.87 -5.83
CA GLY A 217 12.09 -2.22 -6.00
C GLY A 217 10.95 -3.20 -6.22
N VAL A 218 9.74 -2.89 -5.73
CA VAL A 218 8.55 -3.70 -6.02
C VAL A 218 7.42 -2.80 -6.52
N GLN A 219 6.81 -3.19 -7.64
CA GLN A 219 5.64 -2.53 -8.22
C GLN A 219 4.50 -3.54 -8.46
N PRO A 220 3.24 -3.13 -8.36
CA PRO A 220 2.14 -3.95 -8.87
C PRO A 220 2.17 -3.98 -10.39
N ARG A 221 1.78 -5.09 -11.00
CA ARG A 221 1.71 -5.25 -12.47
C ARG A 221 0.85 -4.17 -13.11
N GLU A 222 -0.25 -3.81 -12.47
CA GLU A 222 -1.20 -2.81 -12.95
C GLU A 222 -0.66 -1.37 -12.87
N ALA A 223 0.45 -1.14 -12.15
CA ALA A 223 1.05 0.18 -11.94
C ALA A 223 2.60 0.15 -11.99
N ALA A 224 3.20 -0.60 -12.91
CA ALA A 224 4.64 -0.77 -13.05
C ALA A 224 5.35 0.35 -13.86
N SER A 225 4.93 1.61 -13.70
CA SER A 225 5.39 2.73 -14.52
C SER A 225 6.91 2.96 -14.50
N MET A 226 7.58 2.75 -13.35
CA MET A 226 9.03 2.91 -13.24
C MET A 226 9.76 1.84 -14.03
N LYS A 227 9.32 0.58 -13.95
CA LYS A 227 9.90 -0.52 -14.73
C LYS A 227 9.76 -0.26 -16.23
N TYR A 228 8.54 0.11 -16.70
CA TYR A 228 8.30 0.46 -18.10
C TYR A 228 9.18 1.64 -18.57
N LEU A 229 9.39 2.64 -17.70
CA LEU A 229 10.25 3.78 -18.03
C LEU A 229 11.70 3.34 -18.23
N LEU A 230 12.25 2.54 -17.32
CA LEU A 230 13.64 2.09 -17.38
C LEU A 230 13.90 1.12 -18.53
N GLU A 231 12.88 0.38 -18.95
CA GLU A 231 12.92 -0.47 -20.15
C GLU A 231 12.72 0.31 -21.46
N GLY A 232 12.52 1.63 -21.41
CA GLY A 232 12.23 2.46 -22.59
C GLY A 232 10.83 2.27 -23.18
N LYS A 233 9.90 1.66 -22.44
CA LYS A 233 8.55 1.29 -22.90
C LYS A 233 7.43 2.11 -22.24
N LEU A 234 7.72 3.26 -21.66
CA LEU A 234 6.70 4.05 -20.95
C LEU A 234 5.51 4.45 -21.84
N SER A 235 5.72 4.60 -23.16
CA SER A 235 4.64 4.89 -24.12
C SER A 235 3.62 3.75 -24.26
N GLU A 236 3.99 2.53 -23.91
CA GLU A 236 3.14 1.33 -23.94
C GLU A 236 2.38 1.15 -22.60
N TYR A 237 2.77 1.88 -21.57
CA TYR A 237 2.22 1.75 -20.23
C TYR A 237 0.87 2.45 -20.10
N ILE A 238 -0.13 1.70 -19.70
CA ILE A 238 -1.47 2.19 -19.35
C ILE A 238 -1.76 1.79 -17.92
N PRO A 239 -1.81 2.76 -16.96
CA PRO A 239 -2.10 2.44 -15.58
C PRO A 239 -3.51 1.88 -15.43
N ARG A 240 -3.64 0.84 -14.60
CA ARG A 240 -4.91 0.24 -14.23
C ARG A 240 -5.15 0.39 -12.73
N LEU A 241 -6.36 0.05 -12.31
CA LEU A 241 -6.70 0.03 -10.89
C LEU A 241 -5.90 -1.08 -10.20
N SER A 242 -5.39 -0.77 -9.01
CA SER A 242 -4.67 -1.72 -8.16
C SER A 242 -5.14 -1.57 -6.71
N ILE A 243 -5.12 -2.68 -5.95
CA ILE A 243 -5.24 -2.68 -4.49
C ILE A 243 -4.17 -1.77 -3.86
N ALA A 244 -3.02 -1.67 -4.49
CA ALA A 244 -1.92 -0.80 -4.07
C ALA A 244 -2.08 0.64 -4.61
N ASP A 245 -3.22 1.29 -4.36
CA ASP A 245 -3.58 2.62 -4.88
C ASP A 245 -2.53 3.70 -4.58
N GLY A 246 -1.82 3.61 -3.45
CA GLY A 246 -0.77 4.53 -3.04
C GLY A 246 0.47 4.58 -3.94
N VAL A 247 0.65 3.59 -4.83
CA VAL A 247 1.77 3.53 -5.79
C VAL A 247 1.32 3.64 -7.24
N VAL A 248 0.04 3.83 -7.51
CA VAL A 248 -0.47 4.03 -8.88
C VAL A 248 -0.05 5.41 -9.37
N VAL A 249 1.05 5.45 -10.13
CA VAL A 249 1.64 6.66 -10.70
C VAL A 249 1.72 6.51 -12.21
N LYS A 250 1.13 7.46 -12.92
CA LYS A 250 1.11 7.45 -14.38
C LYS A 250 2.49 7.69 -15.00
N LYS A 251 3.26 8.60 -14.39
CA LYS A 251 4.61 8.96 -14.83
C LYS A 251 5.51 9.09 -13.61
N PRO A 252 6.61 8.31 -13.54
CA PRO A 252 7.64 8.49 -12.50
C PRO A 252 8.24 9.89 -12.52
N GLY A 253 8.88 10.29 -11.42
CA GLY A 253 9.56 11.57 -11.34
C GLY A 253 10.81 11.61 -12.21
N ASN A 254 11.20 12.80 -12.63
CA ASN A 254 12.41 12.99 -13.44
C ASN A 254 13.69 12.77 -12.60
N ILE A 255 13.72 13.32 -11.39
CA ILE A 255 14.82 13.15 -10.43
C ILE A 255 14.87 11.70 -9.96
N THR A 256 13.72 11.18 -9.50
CA THR A 256 13.66 9.84 -8.92
C THR A 256 14.00 8.73 -9.91
N SER A 257 13.58 8.84 -11.17
CA SER A 257 13.88 7.82 -12.18
C SER A 257 15.39 7.73 -12.49
N ARG A 258 16.09 8.87 -12.52
CA ARG A 258 17.55 8.90 -12.70
C ARG A 258 18.28 8.24 -11.51
N ILE A 259 17.81 8.49 -10.27
CA ILE A 259 18.39 7.88 -9.07
C ILE A 259 18.11 6.37 -9.04
N VAL A 260 16.88 5.95 -9.40
CA VAL A 260 16.51 4.52 -9.44
C VAL A 260 17.34 3.79 -10.49
N ALA A 261 17.53 4.37 -11.67
CA ALA A 261 18.37 3.78 -12.72
C ALA A 261 19.83 3.60 -12.29
N GLU A 262 20.35 4.45 -11.41
CA GLU A 262 21.74 4.42 -10.96
C GLU A 262 21.97 3.51 -9.74
N LEU A 263 21.01 3.46 -8.79
CA LEU A 263 21.26 2.88 -7.47
C LEU A 263 20.40 1.64 -7.13
N VAL A 264 19.35 1.37 -7.87
CA VAL A 264 18.45 0.23 -7.59
C VAL A 264 18.88 -0.97 -8.41
N ASP A 265 19.05 -2.10 -7.73
CA ASP A 265 19.64 -3.30 -8.34
C ASP A 265 18.63 -4.07 -9.21
N ASP A 266 17.34 -4.08 -8.85
CA ASP A 266 16.28 -4.69 -9.67
C ASP A 266 14.88 -4.11 -9.32
N ILE A 267 13.92 -4.30 -10.23
CA ILE A 267 12.50 -3.97 -10.01
C ILE A 267 11.64 -5.20 -10.31
N ILE A 268 11.02 -5.71 -9.25
CA ILE A 268 10.13 -6.85 -9.27
C ILE A 268 8.68 -6.39 -9.49
N VAL A 269 7.91 -7.19 -10.20
CA VAL A 269 6.48 -6.95 -10.43
C VAL A 269 5.67 -8.08 -9.81
N VAL A 270 4.64 -7.71 -9.03
CA VAL A 270 3.73 -8.65 -8.36
C VAL A 270 2.30 -8.48 -8.85
N ASP A 271 1.50 -9.52 -8.76
CA ASP A 271 0.11 -9.52 -9.18
C ASP A 271 -0.84 -9.08 -8.03
N GLU A 272 -2.05 -8.64 -8.37
CA GLU A 272 -3.07 -8.18 -7.40
C GLU A 272 -3.40 -9.25 -6.36
N GLU A 273 -3.41 -10.52 -6.78
CA GLU A 273 -3.66 -11.66 -5.90
C GLU A 273 -2.56 -11.83 -4.85
N ASP A 274 -1.30 -11.63 -5.25
CA ASP A 274 -0.16 -11.66 -4.33
C ASP A 274 -0.23 -10.53 -3.30
N ILE A 275 -0.69 -9.34 -3.74
CA ILE A 275 -0.87 -8.19 -2.85
C ILE A 275 -2.00 -8.45 -1.85
N SER A 276 -3.12 -9.00 -2.30
CA SER A 276 -4.24 -9.40 -1.44
C SER A 276 -3.79 -10.39 -0.36
N ASN A 277 -3.11 -11.45 -0.78
CA ASN A 277 -2.54 -12.44 0.14
C ASN A 277 -1.56 -11.82 1.14
N ALA A 278 -0.68 -10.91 0.71
CA ALA A 278 0.28 -10.27 1.61
C ALA A 278 -0.40 -9.35 2.64
N VAL A 279 -1.45 -8.59 2.25
CA VAL A 279 -2.24 -7.80 3.21
C VAL A 279 -2.87 -8.70 4.27
N PHE A 280 -3.48 -9.80 3.84
CA PHE A 280 -4.10 -10.77 4.75
C PHE A 280 -3.06 -11.46 5.64
N PHE A 281 -1.92 -11.88 5.07
CA PHE A 281 -0.83 -12.51 5.82
C PHE A 281 -0.26 -11.58 6.91
N LEU A 282 -0.02 -10.32 6.58
CA LEU A 282 0.44 -9.31 7.55
C LEU A 282 -0.57 -9.13 8.69
N LEU A 283 -1.86 -9.06 8.37
CA LEU A 283 -2.94 -8.96 9.35
C LEU A 283 -2.99 -10.21 10.23
N GLU A 284 -3.06 -11.40 9.62
CA GLU A 284 -3.31 -12.63 10.34
C GLU A 284 -2.08 -13.15 11.10
N ARG A 285 -0.89 -13.11 10.48
CA ARG A 285 0.35 -13.65 11.05
C ARG A 285 1.19 -12.60 11.74
N GLY A 286 1.28 -11.40 11.14
CA GLY A 286 2.08 -10.30 11.65
C GLY A 286 1.38 -9.44 12.69
N LYS A 287 0.04 -9.46 12.76
CA LYS A 287 -0.78 -8.49 13.53
C LYS A 287 -0.51 -7.05 13.09
N ILE A 288 -0.19 -6.89 11.80
CA ILE A 288 0.18 -5.63 11.16
C ILE A 288 -0.90 -5.26 10.15
N ILE A 289 -1.45 -4.07 10.27
CA ILE A 289 -2.36 -3.51 9.27
C ILE A 289 -1.51 -2.76 8.25
N ALA A 290 -1.50 -3.26 7.01
CA ALA A 290 -0.84 -2.63 5.87
C ALA A 290 -1.86 -2.33 4.76
N GLU A 291 -1.68 -1.21 4.06
CA GLU A 291 -2.36 -0.97 2.78
C GLU A 291 -1.70 -1.76 1.65
N GLY A 292 -2.35 -1.90 0.49
CA GLY A 292 -1.80 -2.65 -0.63
C GLY A 292 -0.38 -2.20 -1.02
N ALA A 293 -0.13 -0.89 -1.07
CA ALA A 293 1.20 -0.33 -1.33
C ALA A 293 2.22 -0.70 -0.24
N GLY A 294 1.79 -0.80 1.02
CA GLY A 294 2.62 -1.22 2.15
C GLY A 294 2.94 -2.71 2.14
N ALA A 295 2.10 -3.53 1.52
CA ALA A 295 2.26 -4.98 1.48
C ALA A 295 3.10 -5.51 0.31
N LEU A 296 3.43 -4.66 -0.69
CA LEU A 296 4.13 -5.06 -1.92
C LEU A 296 5.41 -5.87 -1.69
N THR A 297 6.21 -5.47 -0.72
CA THR A 297 7.48 -6.12 -0.41
C THR A 297 7.29 -7.54 0.12
N VAL A 298 6.27 -7.74 0.94
CA VAL A 298 5.88 -9.05 1.47
C VAL A 298 5.23 -9.89 0.36
N ALA A 299 4.45 -9.27 -0.54
CA ALA A 299 3.88 -9.94 -1.71
C ALA A 299 4.97 -10.55 -2.59
N ALA A 300 6.05 -9.80 -2.88
CA ALA A 300 7.17 -10.30 -3.67
C ALA A 300 7.89 -11.50 -3.02
N LEU A 301 8.01 -11.51 -1.70
CA LEU A 301 8.61 -12.60 -0.95
C LEU A 301 7.71 -13.84 -0.88
N LEU A 302 6.41 -13.68 -0.60
CA LEU A 302 5.46 -14.79 -0.46
C LEU A 302 5.18 -15.48 -1.81
N SER A 303 5.04 -14.71 -2.89
CA SER A 303 4.82 -15.23 -4.24
C SER A 303 6.09 -15.83 -4.88
N LYS A 304 7.25 -15.63 -4.23
CA LYS A 304 8.57 -15.98 -4.78
C LYS A 304 8.87 -15.27 -6.11
N SER A 305 8.19 -14.14 -6.39
CA SER A 305 8.55 -13.26 -7.50
C SER A 305 9.92 -12.63 -7.28
N TYR A 306 10.35 -12.55 -6.02
CA TYR A 306 11.72 -12.27 -5.62
C TYR A 306 12.21 -13.34 -4.64
N ILE A 307 13.39 -13.91 -4.92
CA ILE A 307 14.09 -14.86 -4.05
C ILE A 307 15.39 -14.18 -3.62
N PRO A 308 15.48 -13.76 -2.34
CA PRO A 308 16.69 -13.10 -1.83
C PRO A 308 17.93 -14.01 -1.93
N GLU A 309 19.08 -13.41 -2.24
CA GLU A 309 20.34 -14.16 -2.33
C GLU A 309 21.07 -14.17 -0.98
N ASP A 310 21.01 -13.06 -0.26
CA ASP A 310 21.72 -12.85 1.00
C ASP A 310 20.77 -12.50 2.16
N GLU A 311 21.27 -12.52 3.38
CA GLU A 311 20.57 -12.15 4.61
C GLU A 311 21.48 -11.37 5.58
N PRO A 312 20.96 -10.54 6.49
CA PRO A 312 19.56 -10.27 6.75
C PRO A 312 18.89 -9.37 5.71
N ILE A 313 17.55 -9.53 5.55
CA ILE A 313 16.71 -8.82 4.60
C ILE A 313 15.80 -7.86 5.36
N VAL A 314 15.58 -6.66 4.81
CA VAL A 314 14.57 -5.72 5.33
C VAL A 314 13.49 -5.47 4.28
N ALA A 315 12.24 -5.75 4.61
CA ALA A 315 11.08 -5.40 3.80
C ALA A 315 10.37 -4.14 4.38
N ILE A 316 10.16 -3.12 3.55
CA ILE A 316 9.54 -1.86 3.99
C ILE A 316 8.01 -1.97 3.93
N ILE A 317 7.35 -1.86 5.08
CA ILE A 317 5.90 -1.70 5.16
C ILE A 317 5.57 -0.22 5.12
N SER A 318 5.39 0.32 3.93
CA SER A 318 5.41 1.76 3.67
C SER A 318 4.22 2.55 4.20
N GLY A 319 3.07 1.89 4.42
CA GLY A 319 1.85 2.52 4.93
C GLY A 319 0.78 1.51 5.35
N GLY A 320 -0.19 1.99 6.13
CA GLY A 320 -1.29 1.20 6.68
C GLY A 320 -2.69 1.84 6.50
N ASN A 321 -2.82 2.88 5.70
CA ASN A 321 -4.07 3.64 5.51
C ASN A 321 -5.05 2.93 4.54
N ILE A 322 -5.27 1.63 4.76
CA ILE A 322 -6.21 0.84 3.98
C ILE A 322 -7.65 1.23 4.28
N ASP A 323 -8.50 1.27 3.26
CA ASP A 323 -9.94 1.45 3.44
C ASP A 323 -10.54 0.21 4.13
N PRO A 324 -11.30 0.38 5.25
CA PRO A 324 -11.90 -0.75 5.97
C PRO A 324 -12.81 -1.63 5.12
N THR A 325 -13.51 -1.08 4.13
CA THR A 325 -14.35 -1.87 3.22
C THR A 325 -13.50 -2.70 2.26
N LEU A 326 -12.37 -2.18 1.80
CA LEU A 326 -11.42 -2.94 0.99
C LEU A 326 -10.79 -4.06 1.83
N LEU A 327 -10.35 -3.75 3.07
CA LEU A 327 -9.78 -4.74 3.99
C LEU A 327 -10.77 -5.87 4.27
N SER A 328 -12.05 -5.56 4.51
CA SER A 328 -13.10 -6.56 4.70
C SER A 328 -13.23 -7.48 3.49
N ARG A 329 -13.21 -6.93 2.27
CA ARG A 329 -13.26 -7.72 1.03
C ARG A 329 -12.05 -8.62 0.86
N ILE A 330 -10.84 -8.13 1.18
CA ILE A 330 -9.61 -8.92 1.15
C ILE A 330 -9.73 -10.08 2.14
N ILE A 331 -10.16 -9.84 3.38
CA ILE A 331 -10.31 -10.88 4.39
C ILE A 331 -11.28 -11.97 3.92
N VAL A 332 -12.46 -11.60 3.42
CA VAL A 332 -13.46 -12.55 2.91
C VAL A 332 -12.92 -13.35 1.74
N HIS A 333 -12.21 -12.69 0.82
CA HIS A 333 -11.61 -13.32 -0.36
C HIS A 333 -10.57 -14.37 0.04
N GLU A 334 -9.62 -14.01 0.91
CA GLU A 334 -8.55 -14.92 1.33
C GLU A 334 -9.10 -16.08 2.19
N LEU A 335 -10.06 -15.83 3.08
CA LEU A 335 -10.73 -16.89 3.83
C LEU A 335 -11.47 -17.87 2.91
N ALA A 336 -12.06 -17.37 1.83
CA ALA A 336 -12.74 -18.22 0.86
C ALA A 336 -11.74 -19.06 0.04
N LYS A 337 -10.62 -18.48 -0.36
CA LYS A 337 -9.53 -19.16 -1.05
C LYS A 337 -8.90 -20.27 -0.22
N ASP A 338 -8.71 -20.01 1.08
CA ASP A 338 -8.20 -20.98 2.05
C ASP A 338 -9.24 -22.07 2.40
N GLY A 339 -10.48 -21.97 1.90
CA GLY A 339 -11.58 -22.88 2.23
C GLY A 339 -12.09 -22.77 3.68
N ARG A 340 -11.76 -21.68 4.36
CA ARG A 340 -12.22 -21.33 5.72
C ARG A 340 -13.59 -20.66 5.69
N LEU A 341 -13.94 -20.02 4.60
CA LEU A 341 -15.28 -19.53 4.30
C LEU A 341 -15.77 -20.22 3.04
N VAL A 342 -16.90 -20.93 3.13
CA VAL A 342 -17.41 -21.77 2.04
C VAL A 342 -18.79 -21.33 1.64
N VAL A 343 -19.03 -21.24 0.33
CA VAL A 343 -20.35 -21.00 -0.24
C VAL A 343 -20.80 -22.25 -0.97
N ILE A 344 -21.97 -22.77 -0.60
CA ILE A 344 -22.62 -23.86 -1.32
C ILE A 344 -23.96 -23.39 -1.88
N ARG A 345 -24.33 -23.89 -3.07
CA ARG A 345 -25.61 -23.61 -3.72
C ARG A 345 -26.28 -24.88 -4.17
N GLY A 346 -27.58 -24.98 -3.90
CA GLY A 346 -28.40 -26.10 -4.34
C GLY A 346 -29.85 -25.72 -4.57
N VAL A 347 -30.58 -26.57 -5.30
CA VAL A 347 -32.03 -26.44 -5.47
C VAL A 347 -32.68 -27.57 -4.69
N VAL A 348 -33.65 -27.23 -3.84
CA VAL A 348 -34.32 -28.16 -2.92
C VAL A 348 -35.84 -28.07 -3.08
N ASP A 349 -36.56 -29.04 -2.53
CA ASP A 349 -38.01 -28.97 -2.45
C ASP A 349 -38.47 -27.84 -1.52
N ASP A 350 -39.42 -27.01 -1.95
CA ASP A 350 -40.00 -25.96 -1.13
C ASP A 350 -41.12 -26.52 -0.24
N ARG A 351 -40.71 -27.13 0.87
CA ARG A 351 -41.63 -27.70 1.87
C ARG A 351 -41.09 -27.56 3.30
N PRO A 352 -41.96 -27.53 4.31
CA PRO A 352 -41.52 -27.49 5.70
C PRO A 352 -40.57 -28.63 6.05
N GLY A 353 -39.52 -28.33 6.86
CA GLY A 353 -38.53 -29.29 7.35
C GLY A 353 -37.26 -29.36 6.53
N VAL A 354 -37.29 -29.06 5.20
CA VAL A 354 -36.10 -29.18 4.32
C VAL A 354 -34.93 -28.32 4.79
N LEU A 355 -35.16 -27.07 5.13
CA LEU A 355 -34.11 -26.19 5.63
C LEU A 355 -33.56 -26.69 6.98
N HIS A 356 -34.44 -27.17 7.87
CA HIS A 356 -34.05 -27.75 9.15
C HIS A 356 -33.08 -28.93 8.96
N ASP A 357 -33.43 -29.90 8.10
CA ASP A 357 -32.61 -31.08 7.83
C ASP A 357 -31.22 -30.69 7.30
N ILE A 358 -31.14 -29.68 6.44
CA ILE A 358 -29.87 -29.19 5.87
C ILE A 358 -29.02 -28.55 6.96
N ILE A 359 -29.61 -27.66 7.77
CA ILE A 359 -28.92 -26.98 8.87
C ILE A 359 -28.44 -27.95 9.92
N GLU A 360 -29.24 -29.00 10.25
CA GLU A 360 -28.85 -30.05 11.17
C GLU A 360 -27.57 -30.77 10.72
N VAL A 361 -27.47 -31.10 9.43
CA VAL A 361 -26.23 -31.68 8.88
C VAL A 361 -25.04 -30.76 9.05
N LEU A 362 -25.18 -29.46 8.70
CA LEU A 362 -24.07 -28.51 8.86
C LEU A 362 -23.64 -28.39 10.33
N ALA A 363 -24.60 -28.37 11.26
CA ALA A 363 -24.34 -28.33 12.70
C ALA A 363 -23.63 -29.57 13.22
N GLN A 364 -23.98 -30.79 12.73
CA GLN A 364 -23.31 -32.06 13.09
C GLN A 364 -21.83 -32.01 12.73
N TYR A 365 -21.45 -31.34 11.63
CA TYR A 365 -20.05 -31.18 11.22
C TYR A 365 -19.41 -29.87 11.76
N ARG A 366 -20.09 -29.18 12.70
CA ARG A 366 -19.60 -27.95 13.35
C ARG A 366 -19.28 -26.82 12.35
N LEU A 367 -20.06 -26.74 11.26
CA LEU A 367 -19.96 -25.67 10.29
C LEU A 367 -20.83 -24.51 10.75
N ASN A 368 -20.23 -23.35 11.03
CA ASN A 368 -20.91 -22.18 11.54
C ASN A 368 -21.50 -21.35 10.40
N ILE A 369 -22.83 -21.25 10.34
CA ILE A 369 -23.54 -20.55 9.25
C ILE A 369 -23.41 -19.04 9.44
N VAL A 370 -22.91 -18.38 8.41
CA VAL A 370 -22.74 -16.90 8.35
C VAL A 370 -23.91 -16.24 7.64
N ASP A 371 -24.40 -16.84 6.55
CA ASP A 371 -25.52 -16.28 5.77
C ASP A 371 -26.32 -17.39 5.08
N ILE A 372 -27.61 -17.14 4.90
CA ILE A 372 -28.55 -18.02 4.19
C ILE A 372 -29.39 -17.19 3.23
N LYS A 373 -29.31 -17.50 1.94
CA LYS A 373 -30.23 -16.96 0.95
C LYS A 373 -31.21 -18.04 0.51
N HIS A 374 -32.48 -17.82 0.75
CA HIS A 374 -33.57 -18.71 0.36
C HIS A 374 -34.45 -18.02 -0.70
N ASP A 375 -34.25 -18.40 -1.96
CA ASP A 375 -34.94 -17.81 -3.11
C ASP A 375 -36.03 -18.74 -3.62
N ARG A 376 -37.27 -18.23 -3.63
CA ARG A 376 -38.50 -18.90 -4.11
C ARG A 376 -39.08 -18.27 -5.36
N VAL A 377 -38.57 -17.09 -5.76
CA VAL A 377 -39.20 -16.25 -6.77
C VAL A 377 -38.42 -16.16 -8.06
N SER A 378 -37.26 -16.77 -8.15
CA SER A 378 -36.44 -16.77 -9.38
C SER A 378 -37.19 -17.44 -10.53
N PRO A 379 -37.30 -16.80 -11.70
CA PRO A 379 -38.06 -17.32 -12.86
C PRO A 379 -37.59 -18.69 -13.37
N HIS A 380 -36.38 -19.09 -12.99
CA HIS A 380 -35.77 -20.36 -13.41
C HIS A 380 -36.11 -21.53 -12.49
N LEU A 381 -36.81 -21.28 -11.38
CA LEU A 381 -37.22 -22.29 -10.43
C LEU A 381 -38.63 -22.82 -10.75
N LEU A 382 -38.81 -24.14 -10.59
CA LEU A 382 -40.16 -24.70 -10.59
C LEU A 382 -40.92 -24.20 -9.33
N PRO A 383 -42.26 -24.02 -9.39
CA PRO A 383 -43.04 -23.51 -8.26
C PRO A 383 -42.95 -24.35 -6.97
N THR A 384 -42.49 -25.59 -7.07
CA THR A 384 -42.30 -26.52 -5.95
C THR A 384 -40.86 -26.58 -5.44
N LYS A 385 -39.98 -25.73 -5.97
CA LYS A 385 -38.56 -25.72 -5.64
C LYS A 385 -38.12 -24.37 -5.10
N ALA A 386 -37.08 -24.39 -4.27
CA ALA A 386 -36.38 -23.20 -3.79
C ALA A 386 -34.88 -23.34 -4.04
N SER A 387 -34.22 -22.23 -4.35
CA SER A 387 -32.74 -22.18 -4.38
C SER A 387 -32.24 -21.76 -3.00
N LEU A 388 -31.29 -22.54 -2.49
CA LEU A 388 -30.56 -22.20 -1.26
C LEU A 388 -29.11 -21.89 -1.58
N GLU A 389 -28.63 -20.75 -1.07
CA GLU A 389 -27.20 -20.43 -0.99
C GLU A 389 -26.85 -20.31 0.49
N LEU A 390 -25.89 -21.09 0.93
CA LEU A 390 -25.45 -21.13 2.31
C LEU A 390 -23.98 -20.73 2.37
N VAL A 391 -23.67 -19.75 3.23
CA VAL A 391 -22.31 -19.30 3.53
C VAL A 391 -21.99 -19.76 4.95
N PHE A 392 -20.89 -20.46 5.14
CA PHE A 392 -20.49 -20.95 6.46
C PHE A 392 -18.97 -20.99 6.63
N GLU A 393 -18.55 -20.89 7.88
CA GLU A 393 -17.16 -21.07 8.29
C GLU A 393 -16.86 -22.56 8.50
N ALA A 394 -15.68 -22.95 8.05
CA ALA A 394 -15.16 -24.30 8.24
C ALA A 394 -13.76 -24.27 8.87
N SER A 395 -13.56 -25.05 9.92
CA SER A 395 -12.24 -25.20 10.56
C SER A 395 -11.29 -26.10 9.77
N ALA A 396 -11.83 -26.93 8.88
CA ALA A 396 -11.07 -27.80 8.00
C ALA A 396 -11.88 -28.14 6.74
N PRO A 397 -11.25 -28.15 5.54
CA PRO A 397 -11.91 -28.47 4.27
C PRO A 397 -12.57 -29.85 4.25
N GLU A 398 -11.99 -30.83 4.95
CA GLU A 398 -12.50 -32.20 5.02
C GLU A 398 -13.88 -32.30 5.70
N LEU A 399 -14.18 -31.40 6.62
CA LEU A 399 -15.49 -31.34 7.28
C LEU A 399 -16.58 -30.90 6.28
N VAL A 400 -16.25 -30.00 5.38
CA VAL A 400 -17.14 -29.55 4.30
C VAL A 400 -17.48 -30.72 3.37
N ASP A 401 -16.48 -31.49 2.97
CA ASP A 401 -16.69 -32.62 2.06
C ASP A 401 -17.53 -33.74 2.71
N LYS A 402 -17.32 -33.98 4.01
CA LYS A 402 -18.16 -34.91 4.81
C LYS A 402 -19.61 -34.42 4.89
N ALA A 403 -19.82 -33.13 5.19
CA ALA A 403 -21.16 -32.56 5.24
C ALA A 403 -21.87 -32.63 3.88
N LEU A 404 -21.18 -32.30 2.78
CA LEU A 404 -21.75 -32.38 1.43
C LEU A 404 -22.10 -33.82 1.05
N ASN A 405 -21.31 -34.82 1.44
CA ASN A 405 -21.60 -36.22 1.21
C ASN A 405 -22.83 -36.69 2.03
N GLU A 406 -22.97 -36.23 3.27
CA GLU A 406 -24.16 -36.54 4.09
C GLU A 406 -25.41 -35.87 3.53
N LEU A 407 -25.33 -34.61 3.10
CA LEU A 407 -26.42 -33.92 2.39
C LEU A 407 -26.87 -34.71 1.17
N ARG A 408 -25.94 -35.21 0.35
CA ARG A 408 -26.25 -36.06 -0.82
C ARG A 408 -26.99 -37.34 -0.44
N ARG A 409 -26.57 -38.02 0.66
CA ARG A 409 -27.25 -39.25 1.17
C ARG A 409 -28.71 -38.98 1.57
N ARG A 410 -28.97 -37.75 2.11
CA ARG A 410 -30.31 -37.28 2.44
C ARG A 410 -31.10 -36.77 1.23
N GLY A 411 -30.53 -36.79 0.03
CA GLY A 411 -31.18 -36.35 -1.21
C GLY A 411 -31.00 -34.84 -1.54
N TYR A 412 -30.13 -34.14 -0.82
CA TYR A 412 -29.84 -32.71 -1.04
C TYR A 412 -28.55 -32.55 -1.83
N TRP A 413 -28.63 -31.93 -3.03
CA TRP A 413 -27.51 -31.73 -3.94
C TRP A 413 -27.03 -30.31 -3.91
N PHE A 414 -25.87 -30.09 -3.32
CA PHE A 414 -25.20 -28.80 -3.28
C PHE A 414 -23.88 -28.85 -4.04
N LYS A 415 -23.54 -27.71 -4.68
CA LYS A 415 -22.23 -27.49 -5.30
C LYS A 415 -21.51 -26.41 -4.53
N LYS A 416 -20.19 -26.61 -4.29
CA LYS A 416 -19.33 -25.52 -3.86
C LYS A 416 -19.28 -24.47 -4.97
N ARG A 417 -19.39 -23.20 -4.60
CA ARG A 417 -19.12 -22.10 -5.52
C ARG A 417 -17.62 -21.87 -5.53
N SER A 418 -16.99 -21.98 -6.68
CA SER A 418 -15.62 -21.47 -6.90
C SER A 418 -15.70 -19.96 -6.92
N PHE A 419 -14.83 -19.30 -6.19
CA PHE A 419 -14.69 -17.85 -6.20
C PHE A 419 -13.85 -17.38 -7.36
#